data_cc979f701c2aecc5729d4f6c5d8801b7
#
_entry.id   cc979f701c2aecc5729d4f6c5d8801b7
#
_cell.length_a   1.000
_cell.length_b   1.000
_cell.length_c   1.000
_cell.angle_alpha   90.00
_cell.angle_beta   90.00
_cell.angle_gamma   90.00
#
_symmetry.space_group_name_H-M   'P 1'
#
loop_
_entity.id
_entity.type
_entity.pdbx_description
1 polymer ?
#
loop_
_entity_poly.entity_id
_entity_poly.type
_entity_poly.pdbx_seq_one_letter_code
_entity_poly.pdbx_strand_id
1 'polypeptide(L)'
;MTREEELGIIIDGIENLDNAAMETAQKKWNSIAKPLHSLGKLEEHIIRIAGITGNAKVQLKKRALMAMCADNGVVEEGVTQTGQEVTAIVAENFLEGATSAAIMCQSADVDLFPIDIGMVRDTRVPNYKVAYGTKNMVKEPAMTREEALQAILTGVHLVKEKKEAGYQILATGEMGIGNTTTSSAVASVLLDESVETMTGRGAGLDSAGLRRKIHAIKTAIAKNEPNADDPVDVLAKVGGFDLAGLVGIYLGGAYYHVPVIMDGFISVVAALVAVQMCNKVREYIIVSHVSKEPGMHILLKALGREASMTCDMCLGEGTGAVAFLPVLDMALAVYEKMSTFSDIHIDDYEELGDK
;
A
#
# COMPACT_ATOMS: atom_id res chain seq x y z
N MET A 1 26.38 -9.41 -6.88
CA MET A 1 25.47 -8.24 -6.80
C MET A 1 25.04 -8.13 -5.36
N THR A 2 25.25 -7.00 -4.73
CA THR A 2 24.75 -6.70 -3.39
C THR A 2 23.27 -6.38 -3.44
N ARG A 3 22.54 -6.41 -2.30
CA ARG A 3 21.13 -6.00 -2.25
C ARG A 3 20.94 -4.53 -2.61
N GLU A 4 21.87 -3.67 -2.27
CA GLU A 4 21.88 -2.25 -2.63
C GLU A 4 21.98 -2.06 -4.17
N GLU A 5 22.88 -2.81 -4.82
CA GLU A 5 23.01 -2.80 -6.29
C GLU A 5 21.72 -3.32 -6.96
N GLU A 6 21.11 -4.38 -6.44
CA GLU A 6 19.86 -4.92 -6.97
C GLU A 6 18.72 -3.93 -6.84
N LEU A 7 18.57 -3.29 -5.67
CA LEU A 7 17.56 -2.26 -5.45
C LEU A 7 17.78 -1.06 -6.37
N GLY A 8 19.04 -0.63 -6.57
CA GLY A 8 19.39 0.44 -7.51
C GLY A 8 18.95 0.12 -8.94
N ILE A 9 19.20 -1.09 -9.43
CA ILE A 9 18.75 -1.54 -10.75
C ILE A 9 17.21 -1.49 -10.88
N ILE A 10 16.50 -1.91 -9.85
CA ILE A 10 15.03 -1.86 -9.83
C ILE A 10 14.54 -0.40 -9.91
N ILE A 11 15.09 0.48 -9.08
CA ILE A 11 14.72 1.89 -9.04
C ILE A 11 14.99 2.59 -10.39
N ASP A 12 16.16 2.37 -10.96
CA ASP A 12 16.57 2.95 -12.25
C ASP A 12 15.73 2.43 -13.42
N GLY A 13 15.26 1.18 -13.31
CA GLY A 13 14.43 0.54 -14.33
C GLY A 13 12.93 0.91 -14.27
N ILE A 14 12.48 1.68 -13.28
CA ILE A 14 11.09 2.15 -13.23
C ILE A 14 10.85 3.20 -14.31
N GLU A 15 9.92 2.94 -15.21
CA GLU A 15 9.56 3.79 -16.34
C GLU A 15 8.39 4.73 -16.01
N ASN A 16 8.10 5.67 -16.92
CA ASN A 16 6.85 6.43 -16.88
C ASN A 16 5.71 5.55 -17.42
N LEU A 17 4.47 5.93 -17.13
CA LEU A 17 3.30 5.25 -17.69
C LEU A 17 3.26 5.36 -19.23
N ASP A 18 2.65 4.38 -19.88
CA ASP A 18 2.43 4.40 -21.33
C ASP A 18 1.34 5.43 -21.70
N ASN A 19 1.79 6.60 -22.18
CA ASN A 19 0.90 7.67 -22.58
C ASN A 19 -0.02 7.29 -23.76
N ALA A 20 0.45 6.46 -24.70
CA ALA A 20 -0.35 6.06 -25.84
C ALA A 20 -1.53 5.16 -25.42
N ALA A 21 -1.30 4.25 -24.46
CA ALA A 21 -2.34 3.44 -23.85
C ALA A 21 -3.35 4.30 -23.07
N MET A 22 -2.84 5.30 -22.32
CA MET A 22 -3.70 6.26 -21.59
C MET A 22 -4.58 7.08 -22.54
N GLU A 23 -4.01 7.63 -23.60
CA GLU A 23 -4.76 8.39 -24.62
C GLU A 23 -5.81 7.52 -25.30
N THR A 24 -5.48 6.26 -25.59
CA THR A 24 -6.42 5.31 -26.18
C THR A 24 -7.59 5.03 -25.23
N ALA A 25 -7.31 4.84 -23.96
CA ALA A 25 -8.33 4.64 -22.94
C ALA A 25 -9.20 5.89 -22.74
N GLN A 26 -8.59 7.08 -22.75
CA GLN A 26 -9.35 8.36 -22.68
C GLN A 26 -10.25 8.53 -23.88
N LYS A 27 -9.78 8.29 -25.10
CA LYS A 27 -10.60 8.36 -26.31
C LYS A 27 -11.79 7.41 -26.26
N LYS A 28 -11.57 6.18 -25.75
CA LYS A 28 -12.64 5.22 -25.54
C LYS A 28 -13.66 5.74 -24.53
N TRP A 29 -13.25 6.31 -23.39
CA TRP A 29 -14.15 6.93 -22.43
C TRP A 29 -14.98 8.06 -23.05
N ASN A 30 -14.35 8.90 -23.87
CA ASN A 30 -15.01 10.03 -24.53
C ASN A 30 -16.01 9.58 -25.60
N SER A 31 -15.83 8.41 -26.19
CA SER A 31 -16.78 7.84 -27.18
C SER A 31 -18.02 7.20 -26.55
N ILE A 32 -18.00 6.88 -25.24
CA ILE A 32 -19.12 6.27 -24.53
C ILE A 32 -20.25 7.29 -24.35
N ALA A 33 -21.50 6.90 -24.65
CA ALA A 33 -22.67 7.76 -24.66
C ALA A 33 -23.10 8.24 -23.25
N LYS A 34 -22.28 9.05 -22.62
CA LYS A 34 -22.49 9.69 -21.31
C LYS A 34 -21.84 11.07 -21.29
N PRO A 35 -22.20 11.96 -20.37
CA PRO A 35 -21.47 13.22 -20.20
C PRO A 35 -19.97 12.96 -19.97
N LEU A 36 -19.12 13.76 -20.60
CA LEU A 36 -17.67 13.64 -20.45
C LEU A 36 -17.27 13.74 -18.97
N HIS A 37 -16.31 12.93 -18.55
CA HIS A 37 -15.75 12.88 -17.18
C HIS A 37 -16.77 12.62 -16.05
N SER A 38 -18.00 12.20 -16.37
CA SER A 38 -19.11 12.10 -15.40
C SER A 38 -18.93 11.00 -14.33
N LEU A 39 -18.03 10.05 -14.52
CA LEU A 39 -17.63 9.07 -13.50
C LEU A 39 -16.37 9.48 -12.73
N GLY A 40 -15.77 10.65 -13.06
CA GLY A 40 -14.66 11.25 -12.31
C GLY A 40 -13.50 10.28 -12.08
N LYS A 41 -13.07 10.10 -10.81
CA LYS A 41 -11.94 9.26 -10.44
C LYS A 41 -12.02 7.82 -10.96
N LEU A 42 -13.20 7.29 -11.20
CA LEU A 42 -13.36 5.92 -11.73
C LEU A 42 -12.84 5.82 -13.17
N GLU A 43 -13.06 6.86 -13.99
CA GLU A 43 -12.48 6.94 -15.33
C GLU A 43 -10.94 7.07 -15.25
N GLU A 44 -10.46 7.96 -14.38
CA GLU A 44 -9.03 8.19 -14.17
C GLU A 44 -8.30 6.91 -13.75
N HIS A 45 -8.90 6.08 -12.89
CA HIS A 45 -8.29 4.81 -12.49
C HIS A 45 -8.15 3.83 -13.66
N ILE A 46 -9.17 3.70 -14.51
CA ILE A 46 -9.10 2.81 -15.68
C ILE A 46 -8.06 3.32 -16.69
N ILE A 47 -7.98 4.64 -16.91
CA ILE A 47 -6.96 5.27 -17.76
C ILE A 47 -5.56 5.02 -17.19
N ARG A 48 -5.39 5.20 -15.88
CA ARG A 48 -4.13 4.95 -15.19
C ARG A 48 -3.70 3.48 -15.30
N ILE A 49 -4.62 2.54 -15.08
CA ILE A 49 -4.35 1.11 -15.24
C ILE A 49 -3.94 0.78 -16.68
N ALA A 50 -4.58 1.41 -17.66
CA ALA A 50 -4.18 1.27 -19.06
C ALA A 50 -2.73 1.74 -19.27
N GLY A 51 -2.34 2.89 -18.69
CA GLY A 51 -0.98 3.40 -18.72
C GLY A 51 0.04 2.51 -17.99
N ILE A 52 -0.33 1.96 -16.83
CA ILE A 52 0.53 1.02 -16.07
C ILE A 52 0.79 -0.25 -16.88
N THR A 53 -0.25 -0.81 -17.49
CA THR A 53 -0.17 -2.11 -18.20
C THR A 53 0.22 -1.98 -19.67
N GLY A 54 0.33 -0.76 -20.20
CA GLY A 54 0.57 -0.50 -21.64
C GLY A 54 -0.59 -0.97 -22.53
N ASN A 55 -1.81 -1.12 -21.99
CA ASN A 55 -2.93 -1.70 -22.73
C ASN A 55 -4.27 -1.06 -22.36
N ALA A 56 -4.91 -0.40 -23.31
CA ALA A 56 -6.25 0.17 -23.13
C ALA A 56 -7.36 -0.88 -22.94
N LYS A 57 -7.11 -2.16 -23.28
CA LYS A 57 -8.00 -3.27 -22.92
C LYS A 57 -7.67 -3.75 -21.52
N VAL A 58 -8.14 -2.99 -20.53
CA VAL A 58 -7.90 -3.26 -19.11
C VAL A 58 -8.50 -4.59 -18.66
N GLN A 59 -7.76 -5.34 -17.85
CA GLN A 59 -8.20 -6.60 -17.26
C GLN A 59 -7.89 -6.59 -15.76
N LEU A 60 -8.86 -6.98 -14.94
CA LEU A 60 -8.76 -6.97 -13.47
C LEU A 60 -9.27 -8.27 -12.82
N LYS A 61 -9.40 -9.36 -13.60
CA LYS A 61 -10.05 -10.60 -13.12
C LYS A 61 -9.20 -11.37 -12.12
N LYS A 62 -7.89 -11.48 -12.38
CA LYS A 62 -6.99 -12.20 -11.48
C LYS A 62 -6.30 -11.19 -10.57
N ARG A 63 -6.69 -11.17 -9.32
CA ARG A 63 -6.32 -10.17 -8.32
C ARG A 63 -5.86 -10.79 -7.02
N ALA A 64 -4.90 -10.17 -6.35
CA ALA A 64 -4.34 -10.68 -5.11
C ALA A 64 -4.26 -9.61 -4.03
N LEU A 65 -4.55 -9.98 -2.79
CA LEU A 65 -4.19 -9.25 -1.59
C LEU A 65 -2.89 -9.83 -1.02
N MET A 66 -1.85 -9.00 -0.90
CA MET A 66 -0.55 -9.33 -0.35
C MET A 66 -0.48 -8.82 1.08
N ALA A 67 -0.66 -9.70 2.08
CA ALA A 67 -0.67 -9.33 3.50
C ALA A 67 0.69 -9.62 4.16
N MET A 68 1.51 -8.57 4.37
CA MET A 68 2.80 -8.67 5.04
C MET A 68 2.63 -8.83 6.55
N CYS A 69 3.09 -9.96 7.10
CA CYS A 69 2.94 -10.30 8.51
C CYS A 69 4.30 -10.20 9.22
N ALA A 70 4.41 -9.31 10.23
CA ALA A 70 5.63 -9.17 11.01
C ALA A 70 5.36 -8.63 12.41
N ASP A 71 6.23 -8.96 13.35
CA ASP A 71 6.19 -8.45 14.72
C ASP A 71 7.15 -7.27 14.90
N ASN A 72 6.68 -6.29 15.69
CA ASN A 72 7.41 -5.07 15.97
C ASN A 72 7.86 -5.04 17.43
N GLY A 73 9.17 -4.97 17.68
CA GLY A 73 9.75 -5.02 19.03
C GLY A 73 9.34 -3.87 19.94
N VAL A 74 8.87 -2.76 19.39
CA VAL A 74 8.36 -1.61 20.14
C VAL A 74 7.13 -1.94 21.00
N VAL A 75 6.47 -3.08 20.78
CA VAL A 75 5.37 -3.58 21.62
C VAL A 75 5.78 -3.71 23.09
N GLU A 76 7.05 -3.97 23.39
CA GLU A 76 7.59 -4.00 24.75
C GLU A 76 7.37 -2.71 25.55
N GLU A 77 7.17 -1.58 24.86
CA GLU A 77 6.92 -0.27 25.47
C GLU A 77 5.44 -0.06 25.87
N GLY A 78 4.59 -1.08 25.77
CA GLY A 78 3.17 -0.99 26.13
C GLY A 78 2.38 -0.02 25.23
N VAL A 79 2.70 0.02 23.96
CA VAL A 79 2.10 0.88 22.92
C VAL A 79 0.91 0.24 22.21
N THR A 80 0.50 -0.95 22.66
CA THR A 80 -0.61 -1.74 22.11
C THR A 80 -1.46 -2.32 23.24
N GLN A 81 -2.70 -2.75 22.95
CA GLN A 81 -3.55 -3.44 23.95
C GLN A 81 -3.21 -4.94 24.06
N THR A 82 -2.61 -5.53 23.03
CA THR A 82 -2.30 -6.95 22.93
C THR A 82 -0.81 -7.16 22.73
N GLY A 83 -0.32 -8.34 23.00
CA GLY A 83 1.07 -8.73 22.73
C GLY A 83 1.28 -9.20 21.29
N GLN A 84 2.54 -9.49 20.96
CA GLN A 84 2.97 -9.95 19.62
C GLN A 84 2.33 -11.29 19.21
N GLU A 85 1.89 -12.12 20.17
CA GLU A 85 1.25 -13.40 19.88
C GLU A 85 0.02 -13.28 18.96
N VAL A 86 -0.65 -12.13 18.96
CA VAL A 86 -1.84 -11.89 18.14
C VAL A 86 -1.49 -11.81 16.65
N THR A 87 -0.31 -11.33 16.28
CA THR A 87 0.15 -11.30 14.88
C THR A 87 0.10 -12.70 14.25
N ALA A 88 0.71 -13.69 14.88
CA ALA A 88 0.73 -15.06 14.40
C ALA A 88 -0.67 -15.70 14.36
N ILE A 89 -1.51 -15.43 15.35
CA ILE A 89 -2.88 -15.95 15.42
C ILE A 89 -3.70 -15.40 14.23
N VAL A 90 -3.66 -14.11 13.98
CA VAL A 90 -4.40 -13.48 12.87
C VAL A 90 -3.84 -13.92 11.52
N ALA A 91 -2.50 -14.04 11.41
CA ALA A 91 -1.85 -14.51 10.19
C ALA A 91 -2.28 -15.95 9.81
N GLU A 92 -2.43 -16.84 10.79
CA GLU A 92 -3.01 -18.18 10.54
C GLU A 92 -4.50 -18.13 10.21
N ASN A 93 -5.26 -17.22 10.83
CA ASN A 93 -6.68 -17.04 10.52
C ASN A 93 -6.91 -16.51 9.09
N PHE A 94 -5.95 -15.84 8.46
CA PHE A 94 -6.01 -15.57 7.02
C PHE A 94 -6.10 -16.85 6.20
N LEU A 95 -5.33 -17.88 6.55
CA LEU A 95 -5.34 -19.17 5.86
C LEU A 95 -6.67 -19.93 6.08
N GLU A 96 -7.28 -19.75 7.24
CA GLU A 96 -8.58 -20.36 7.58
C GLU A 96 -9.77 -19.60 6.95
N GLY A 97 -9.55 -18.45 6.33
CA GLY A 97 -10.64 -17.62 5.81
C GLY A 97 -11.49 -16.93 6.89
N ALA A 98 -10.96 -16.77 8.10
CA ALA A 98 -11.71 -16.35 9.29
C ALA A 98 -11.46 -14.88 9.72
N THR A 99 -10.66 -14.13 8.97
CA THR A 99 -10.47 -12.69 9.23
C THR A 99 -11.40 -11.82 8.39
N SER A 100 -11.54 -10.55 8.76
CA SER A 100 -12.32 -9.58 7.98
C SER A 100 -11.82 -9.50 6.53
N ALA A 101 -10.49 -9.38 6.35
CA ALA A 101 -9.89 -9.32 5.01
C ALA A 101 -10.15 -10.61 4.22
N ALA A 102 -10.02 -11.79 4.84
CA ALA A 102 -10.24 -13.06 4.16
C ALA A 102 -11.69 -13.23 3.69
N ILE A 103 -12.67 -12.86 4.52
CA ILE A 103 -14.09 -12.87 4.16
C ILE A 103 -14.39 -11.88 3.04
N MET A 104 -13.82 -10.67 3.11
CA MET A 104 -13.98 -9.66 2.07
C MET A 104 -13.32 -10.10 0.76
N CYS A 105 -12.15 -10.73 0.81
CA CYS A 105 -11.47 -11.30 -0.36
C CYS A 105 -12.34 -12.36 -1.06
N GLN A 106 -12.95 -13.27 -0.31
CA GLN A 106 -13.89 -14.25 -0.86
C GLN A 106 -15.09 -13.57 -1.55
N SER A 107 -15.63 -12.51 -0.94
CA SER A 107 -16.76 -11.76 -1.52
C SER A 107 -16.39 -10.98 -2.78
N ALA A 108 -15.13 -10.53 -2.90
CA ALA A 108 -14.63 -9.72 -4.01
C ALA A 108 -13.83 -10.52 -5.05
N ASP A 109 -13.81 -11.85 -4.96
CA ASP A 109 -13.03 -12.75 -5.83
C ASP A 109 -11.53 -12.36 -5.88
N VAL A 110 -10.92 -12.27 -4.69
CA VAL A 110 -9.51 -11.90 -4.49
C VAL A 110 -8.77 -13.06 -3.82
N ASP A 111 -7.64 -13.47 -4.38
CA ASP A 111 -6.77 -14.43 -3.72
C ASP A 111 -5.98 -13.74 -2.61
N LEU A 112 -6.06 -14.25 -1.39
CA LEU A 112 -5.33 -13.72 -0.23
C LEU A 112 -4.03 -14.49 -0.01
N PHE A 113 -2.93 -13.75 0.05
CA PHE A 113 -1.59 -14.27 0.32
C PHE A 113 -1.03 -13.64 1.61
N PRO A 114 -1.17 -14.28 2.77
CA PRO A 114 -0.41 -13.91 3.94
C PRO A 114 1.06 -14.30 3.75
N ILE A 115 1.98 -13.45 4.18
CA ILE A 115 3.43 -13.57 3.98
C ILE A 115 4.11 -13.32 5.31
N ASP A 116 4.73 -14.36 5.87
CA ASP A 116 5.57 -14.20 7.07
C ASP A 116 6.91 -13.57 6.67
N ILE A 117 7.00 -12.26 6.84
CA ILE A 117 8.24 -11.52 6.56
C ILE A 117 9.05 -11.25 7.83
N GLY A 118 8.48 -11.51 9.01
CA GLY A 118 9.18 -11.29 10.27
C GLY A 118 8.35 -11.49 11.53
N MET A 119 7.56 -12.55 11.61
CA MET A 119 6.88 -12.92 12.87
C MET A 119 7.84 -13.58 13.85
N VAL A 120 7.65 -13.35 15.16
CA VAL A 120 8.47 -13.98 16.23
C VAL A 120 8.16 -15.46 16.42
N ARG A 121 7.06 -15.97 15.87
CA ARG A 121 6.67 -17.37 15.92
C ARG A 121 6.67 -17.97 14.53
N ASP A 122 6.98 -19.26 14.46
CA ASP A 122 6.74 -20.05 13.25
C ASP A 122 5.27 -20.42 13.16
N THR A 123 4.74 -20.35 11.94
CA THR A 123 3.33 -20.59 11.61
C THR A 123 3.23 -21.40 10.32
N ARG A 124 2.01 -21.70 9.87
CA ARG A 124 1.76 -22.30 8.55
C ARG A 124 1.81 -21.29 7.39
N VAL A 125 1.90 -20.00 7.70
CA VAL A 125 2.01 -18.93 6.69
C VAL A 125 3.32 -19.10 5.90
N PRO A 126 3.31 -18.94 4.57
CA PRO A 126 4.54 -19.00 3.76
C PRO A 126 5.66 -18.14 4.33
N ASN A 127 6.80 -18.77 4.56
CA ASN A 127 7.93 -18.19 5.29
C ASN A 127 8.88 -17.46 4.34
N TYR A 128 8.90 -16.14 4.44
CA TYR A 128 9.85 -15.21 3.81
C TYR A 128 10.58 -14.38 4.87
N LYS A 129 10.67 -14.91 6.08
CA LYS A 129 11.15 -14.25 7.28
C LYS A 129 12.56 -13.68 7.11
N VAL A 130 12.74 -12.38 7.36
CA VAL A 130 14.02 -11.71 7.43
C VAL A 130 14.67 -12.00 8.78
N ALA A 131 13.89 -11.83 9.86
CA ALA A 131 14.27 -12.16 11.23
C ALA A 131 13.01 -12.48 12.06
N TYR A 132 13.18 -12.93 13.30
CA TYR A 132 12.10 -13.19 14.25
C TYR A 132 11.65 -11.89 14.94
N GLY A 133 10.94 -11.03 14.21
CA GLY A 133 10.52 -9.69 14.64
C GLY A 133 11.63 -8.65 14.56
N THR A 134 11.25 -7.37 14.61
CA THR A 134 12.23 -6.29 14.76
C THR A 134 12.68 -6.16 16.20
N LYS A 135 13.80 -5.47 16.40
CA LYS A 135 14.22 -5.02 17.73
C LYS A 135 13.33 -3.87 18.21
N ASN A 136 13.44 -3.57 19.51
CA ASN A 136 12.73 -2.43 20.09
C ASN A 136 13.45 -1.12 19.70
N MET A 137 12.83 -0.34 18.84
CA MET A 137 13.39 0.92 18.32
C MET A 137 13.69 1.96 19.42
N VAL A 138 13.09 1.83 20.60
CA VAL A 138 13.40 2.71 21.76
C VAL A 138 14.77 2.37 22.36
N LYS A 139 15.22 1.13 22.21
CA LYS A 139 16.49 0.64 22.78
C LYS A 139 17.64 0.65 21.78
N GLU A 140 17.38 0.36 20.51
CA GLU A 140 18.35 0.26 19.42
C GLU A 140 17.62 0.39 18.07
N PRO A 141 18.30 0.51 16.92
CA PRO A 141 17.64 0.48 15.61
C PRO A 141 16.73 -0.75 15.45
N ALA A 142 15.55 -0.57 14.86
CA ALA A 142 14.55 -1.62 14.69
C ALA A 142 15.09 -2.83 13.91
N MET A 143 15.93 -2.57 12.92
CA MET A 143 16.61 -3.58 12.11
C MET A 143 17.91 -3.00 11.54
N THR A 144 18.76 -3.85 11.00
CA THR A 144 19.93 -3.41 10.23
C THR A 144 19.51 -2.91 8.85
N ARG A 145 20.32 -2.08 8.20
CA ARG A 145 20.09 -1.65 6.81
C ARG A 145 19.96 -2.85 5.87
N GLU A 146 20.79 -3.87 6.07
CA GLU A 146 20.77 -5.08 5.25
C GLU A 146 19.47 -5.87 5.40
N GLU A 147 18.91 -5.94 6.60
CA GLU A 147 17.59 -6.54 6.85
C GLU A 147 16.45 -5.73 6.20
N ALA A 148 16.53 -4.40 6.27
CA ALA A 148 15.56 -3.53 5.59
C ALA A 148 15.59 -3.74 4.06
N LEU A 149 16.76 -3.78 3.46
CA LEU A 149 16.94 -4.07 2.04
C LEU A 149 16.41 -5.46 1.67
N GLN A 150 16.65 -6.47 2.50
CA GLN A 150 16.13 -7.82 2.30
C GLN A 150 14.59 -7.84 2.32
N ALA A 151 13.97 -7.16 3.26
CA ALA A 151 12.51 -7.07 3.33
C ALA A 151 11.91 -6.37 2.10
N ILE A 152 12.52 -5.26 1.66
CA ILE A 152 12.12 -4.54 0.43
C ILE A 152 12.23 -5.47 -0.78
N LEU A 153 13.36 -6.11 -1.00
CA LEU A 153 13.57 -7.00 -2.15
C LEU A 153 12.65 -8.22 -2.11
N THR A 154 12.32 -8.72 -0.92
CA THR A 154 11.30 -9.78 -0.77
C THR A 154 9.95 -9.32 -1.35
N GLY A 155 9.51 -8.10 -1.03
CA GLY A 155 8.28 -7.52 -1.61
C GLY A 155 8.36 -7.41 -3.13
N VAL A 156 9.48 -6.94 -3.68
CA VAL A 156 9.70 -6.84 -5.14
C VAL A 156 9.62 -8.21 -5.81
N HIS A 157 10.30 -9.22 -5.26
CA HIS A 157 10.30 -10.59 -5.82
C HIS A 157 8.91 -11.22 -5.80
N LEU A 158 8.14 -11.00 -4.73
CA LEU A 158 6.77 -11.47 -4.62
C LEU A 158 5.87 -10.86 -5.71
N VAL A 159 6.05 -9.57 -6.05
CA VAL A 159 5.32 -8.97 -7.18
C VAL A 159 5.67 -9.64 -8.49
N LYS A 160 6.96 -9.94 -8.73
CA LYS A 160 7.41 -10.69 -9.92
C LYS A 160 6.70 -12.05 -10.01
N GLU A 161 6.72 -12.82 -8.92
CA GLU A 161 6.05 -14.13 -8.85
C GLU A 161 4.55 -14.03 -9.17
N LYS A 162 3.87 -13.02 -8.61
CA LYS A 162 2.43 -12.82 -8.88
C LYS A 162 2.18 -12.41 -10.32
N LYS A 163 3.01 -11.54 -10.90
CA LYS A 163 2.90 -11.20 -12.33
C LYS A 163 3.09 -12.42 -13.22
N GLU A 164 4.13 -13.22 -12.98
CA GLU A 164 4.40 -14.46 -13.72
C GLU A 164 3.27 -15.48 -13.57
N ALA A 165 2.61 -15.52 -12.41
CA ALA A 165 1.40 -16.31 -12.18
C ALA A 165 0.13 -15.71 -12.83
N GLY A 166 0.24 -14.56 -13.51
CA GLY A 166 -0.84 -13.93 -14.27
C GLY A 166 -1.77 -13.02 -13.47
N TYR A 167 -1.38 -12.58 -12.28
CA TYR A 167 -2.13 -11.57 -11.53
C TYR A 167 -2.03 -10.22 -12.22
N GLN A 168 -3.17 -9.53 -12.32
CA GLN A 168 -3.36 -8.32 -13.11
C GLN A 168 -3.38 -7.06 -12.27
N ILE A 169 -3.69 -7.20 -10.98
CA ILE A 169 -3.74 -6.13 -9.99
C ILE A 169 -3.45 -6.70 -8.61
N LEU A 170 -2.70 -5.97 -7.80
CA LEU A 170 -2.38 -6.33 -6.43
C LEU A 170 -3.00 -5.32 -5.46
N ALA A 171 -3.41 -5.78 -4.30
CA ALA A 171 -3.79 -4.98 -3.15
C ALA A 171 -2.76 -5.16 -2.04
N THR A 172 -2.44 -4.09 -1.31
CA THR A 172 -1.57 -4.15 -0.14
C THR A 172 -2.37 -4.43 1.11
N GLY A 173 -1.86 -5.29 1.97
CA GLY A 173 -2.35 -5.55 3.31
C GLY A 173 -1.20 -5.83 4.26
N GLU A 174 -1.47 -5.84 5.53
CA GLU A 174 -0.48 -6.09 6.57
C GLU A 174 -1.13 -6.70 7.81
N MET A 175 -0.31 -7.35 8.63
CA MET A 175 -0.65 -7.76 9.99
C MET A 175 0.60 -7.70 10.86
N GLY A 176 0.62 -6.75 11.79
CA GLY A 176 1.77 -6.58 12.69
C GLY A 176 1.39 -5.78 13.93
N ILE A 177 1.26 -6.44 15.08
CA ILE A 177 1.00 -5.71 16.32
C ILE A 177 2.12 -4.70 16.56
N GLY A 178 1.75 -3.43 16.76
CA GLY A 178 2.70 -2.32 16.93
C GLY A 178 3.05 -1.54 15.66
N ASN A 179 2.66 -1.99 14.47
CA ASN A 179 3.04 -1.37 13.19
C ASN A 179 2.49 0.05 12.98
N THR A 180 1.36 0.43 13.59
CA THR A 180 0.92 1.83 13.59
C THR A 180 1.89 2.74 14.36
N THR A 181 2.68 2.20 15.31
CA THR A 181 3.71 2.95 16.03
C THR A 181 4.92 3.19 15.14
N THR A 182 5.42 2.16 14.48
CA THR A 182 6.55 2.27 13.55
C THR A 182 6.18 3.12 12.33
N SER A 183 4.97 2.96 11.79
CA SER A 183 4.47 3.80 10.69
C SER A 183 4.38 5.28 11.07
N SER A 184 3.87 5.60 12.26
CA SER A 184 3.85 6.99 12.75
C SER A 184 5.26 7.56 12.91
N ALA A 185 6.23 6.76 13.37
CA ALA A 185 7.62 7.18 13.49
C ALA A 185 8.24 7.49 12.12
N VAL A 186 8.11 6.57 11.16
CA VAL A 186 8.58 6.74 9.79
C VAL A 186 7.95 7.97 9.14
N ALA A 187 6.63 8.11 9.23
CA ALA A 187 5.92 9.25 8.64
C ALA A 187 6.34 10.59 9.24
N SER A 188 6.51 10.65 10.58
CA SER A 188 6.96 11.88 11.27
C SER A 188 8.33 12.32 10.79
N VAL A 189 9.27 11.38 10.61
CA VAL A 189 10.64 11.69 10.14
C VAL A 189 10.62 12.15 8.68
N LEU A 190 9.95 11.40 7.81
CA LEU A 190 9.99 11.67 6.36
C LEU A 190 9.26 12.95 5.95
N LEU A 191 8.30 13.42 6.75
CA LEU A 191 7.52 14.62 6.46
C LEU A 191 7.88 15.82 7.35
N ASP A 192 8.84 15.64 8.26
CA ASP A 192 9.16 16.64 9.31
C ASP A 192 7.90 17.10 10.08
N GLU A 193 7.00 16.14 10.35
CA GLU A 193 5.73 16.40 11.05
C GLU A 193 5.83 15.99 12.50
N SER A 194 5.06 16.67 13.38
CA SER A 194 5.07 16.34 14.80
C SER A 194 4.56 14.90 15.02
N VAL A 195 5.18 14.19 15.96
CA VAL A 195 4.76 12.83 16.33
C VAL A 195 3.31 12.83 16.80
N GLU A 196 2.87 13.88 17.49
CA GLU A 196 1.48 14.03 17.94
C GLU A 196 0.48 14.07 16.79
N THR A 197 0.84 14.77 15.72
CA THR A 197 0.00 14.88 14.51
C THR A 197 -0.12 13.57 13.77
N MET A 198 0.98 12.79 13.70
CA MET A 198 1.03 11.56 12.93
C MET A 198 0.60 10.32 13.72
N THR A 199 0.33 10.44 15.02
CA THR A 199 0.08 9.27 15.89
C THR A 199 -1.36 9.18 16.32
N GLY A 200 -2.03 8.11 15.89
CA GLY A 200 -3.37 7.71 16.32
C GLY A 200 -3.36 6.68 17.45
N ARG A 201 -4.59 6.31 17.88
CA ARG A 201 -4.82 5.30 18.93
C ARG A 201 -4.61 3.87 18.44
N GLY A 202 -4.40 3.66 17.15
CA GLY A 202 -4.31 2.32 16.57
C GLY A 202 -5.52 1.45 16.95
N ALA A 203 -5.27 0.23 17.40
CA ALA A 203 -6.32 -0.71 17.84
C ALA A 203 -7.02 -0.32 19.16
N GLY A 204 -7.20 0.98 19.42
CA GLY A 204 -8.07 1.45 20.50
C GLY A 204 -7.39 1.74 21.84
N LEU A 205 -6.16 2.26 21.84
CA LEU A 205 -5.49 2.73 23.04
C LEU A 205 -6.29 3.82 23.77
N ASP A 206 -6.26 3.78 25.10
CA ASP A 206 -6.71 4.88 25.93
C ASP A 206 -5.77 6.09 25.84
N SER A 207 -6.10 7.17 26.54
CA SER A 207 -5.28 8.39 26.51
C SER A 207 -3.90 8.22 27.18
N ALA A 208 -3.76 7.30 28.13
CA ALA A 208 -2.48 6.98 28.74
C ALA A 208 -1.59 6.17 27.79
N GLY A 209 -2.18 5.18 27.10
CA GLY A 209 -1.51 4.39 26.07
C GLY A 209 -1.06 5.25 24.89
N LEU A 210 -1.89 6.20 24.44
CA LEU A 210 -1.51 7.13 23.37
C LEU A 210 -0.30 8.01 23.79
N ARG A 211 -0.28 8.50 25.02
CA ARG A 211 0.90 9.24 25.52
C ARG A 211 2.17 8.38 25.58
N ARG A 212 2.05 7.11 26.02
CA ARG A 212 3.20 6.17 25.97
C ARG A 212 3.68 5.95 24.54
N LYS A 213 2.77 5.74 23.59
CA LYS A 213 3.09 5.56 22.18
C LYS A 213 3.82 6.77 21.61
N ILE A 214 3.34 7.98 21.83
CA ILE A 214 4.00 9.22 21.41
C ILE A 214 5.39 9.34 22.05
N HIS A 215 5.52 9.04 23.34
CA HIS A 215 6.80 9.09 24.05
C HIS A 215 7.80 8.08 23.48
N ALA A 216 7.38 6.84 23.22
CA ALA A 216 8.20 5.80 22.62
C ALA A 216 8.73 6.22 21.24
N ILE A 217 7.86 6.77 20.38
CA ILE A 217 8.26 7.26 19.06
C ILE A 217 9.29 8.39 19.18
N LYS A 218 9.04 9.40 20.01
CA LYS A 218 9.99 10.51 20.23
C LYS A 218 11.34 10.03 20.71
N THR A 219 11.34 9.09 21.67
CA THR A 219 12.58 8.51 22.22
C THR A 219 13.34 7.74 21.13
N ALA A 220 12.63 6.95 20.33
CA ALA A 220 13.23 6.19 19.24
C ALA A 220 13.88 7.09 18.18
N ILE A 221 13.17 8.14 17.75
CA ILE A 221 13.70 9.12 16.79
C ILE A 221 14.92 9.84 17.34
N ALA A 222 14.84 10.34 18.56
CA ALA A 222 15.95 11.08 19.20
C ALA A 222 17.19 10.19 19.44
N LYS A 223 16.99 8.89 19.70
CA LYS A 223 18.08 7.97 19.98
C LYS A 223 18.79 7.45 18.72
N ASN A 224 18.00 7.11 17.69
CA ASN A 224 18.53 6.48 16.49
C ASN A 224 18.89 7.50 15.39
N GLU A 225 18.45 8.74 15.52
CA GLU A 225 18.73 9.84 14.59
C GLU A 225 18.55 9.41 13.11
N PRO A 226 17.33 8.98 12.71
CA PRO A 226 17.10 8.56 11.33
C PRO A 226 17.31 9.72 10.36
N ASN A 227 18.00 9.44 9.24
CA ASN A 227 18.26 10.41 8.18
C ASN A 227 17.05 10.50 7.23
N ALA A 228 16.32 11.60 7.27
CA ALA A 228 15.14 11.81 6.42
C ALA A 228 15.43 11.78 4.90
N ASP A 229 16.67 12.05 4.49
CA ASP A 229 17.10 11.99 3.08
C ASP A 229 17.43 10.56 2.61
N ASP A 230 17.46 9.58 3.53
CA ASP A 230 17.69 8.16 3.24
C ASP A 230 16.51 7.31 3.75
N PRO A 231 15.49 7.07 2.91
CA PRO A 231 14.32 6.31 3.32
C PRO A 231 14.60 4.89 3.85
N VAL A 232 15.70 4.26 3.39
CA VAL A 232 16.12 2.95 3.89
C VAL A 232 16.69 3.05 5.30
N ASP A 233 17.43 4.12 5.60
CA ASP A 233 17.93 4.39 6.96
C ASP A 233 16.76 4.64 7.94
N VAL A 234 15.75 5.39 7.51
CA VAL A 234 14.54 5.63 8.31
C VAL A 234 13.82 4.32 8.61
N LEU A 235 13.61 3.45 7.60
CA LEU A 235 13.03 2.13 7.81
C LEU A 235 13.85 1.28 8.77
N ALA A 236 15.17 1.25 8.59
CA ALA A 236 16.06 0.45 9.43
C ALA A 236 16.00 0.89 10.90
N LYS A 237 15.94 2.18 11.16
CA LYS A 237 16.00 2.73 12.52
C LYS A 237 14.68 2.72 13.27
N VAL A 238 13.57 3.03 12.59
CA VAL A 238 12.27 3.22 13.25
C VAL A 238 11.09 2.54 12.53
N GLY A 239 11.36 1.72 11.51
CA GLY A 239 10.36 1.00 10.74
C GLY A 239 10.02 -0.41 11.25
N GLY A 240 9.44 -1.22 10.34
CA GLY A 240 9.08 -2.62 10.55
C GLY A 240 9.30 -3.44 9.28
N PHE A 241 9.41 -4.77 9.41
CA PHE A 241 9.57 -5.66 8.25
C PHE A 241 8.33 -5.68 7.36
N ASP A 242 7.14 -5.62 7.94
CA ASP A 242 5.87 -5.49 7.23
C ASP A 242 5.85 -4.21 6.36
N LEU A 243 6.22 -3.09 6.95
CA LEU A 243 6.32 -1.81 6.26
C LEU A 243 7.35 -1.87 5.11
N ALA A 244 8.55 -2.41 5.38
CA ALA A 244 9.60 -2.55 4.36
C ALA A 244 9.18 -3.51 3.23
N GLY A 245 8.49 -4.61 3.54
CA GLY A 245 7.91 -5.50 2.54
C GLY A 245 6.88 -4.82 1.65
N LEU A 246 6.01 -3.97 2.22
CA LEU A 246 5.05 -3.16 1.47
C LEU A 246 5.74 -2.16 0.54
N VAL A 247 6.84 -1.53 0.98
CA VAL A 247 7.67 -0.68 0.10
C VAL A 247 8.12 -1.45 -1.13
N GLY A 248 8.56 -2.70 -0.92
CA GLY A 248 8.93 -3.60 -2.01
C GLY A 248 7.78 -3.91 -2.97
N ILE A 249 6.54 -4.07 -2.46
CA ILE A 249 5.37 -4.27 -3.32
C ILE A 249 5.15 -3.05 -4.23
N TYR A 250 5.27 -1.83 -3.72
CA TYR A 250 5.11 -0.63 -4.54
C TYR A 250 6.21 -0.46 -5.59
N LEU A 251 7.47 -0.66 -5.21
CA LEU A 251 8.60 -0.64 -6.14
C LEU A 251 8.46 -1.74 -7.21
N GLY A 252 8.13 -2.96 -6.79
CA GLY A 252 7.89 -4.09 -7.70
C GLY A 252 6.71 -3.85 -8.61
N GLY A 253 5.60 -3.27 -8.10
CA GLY A 253 4.45 -2.89 -8.91
C GLY A 253 4.83 -1.94 -10.04
N ALA A 254 5.65 -0.93 -9.73
CA ALA A 254 6.15 0.03 -10.71
C ALA A 254 7.13 -0.63 -11.69
N TYR A 255 8.09 -1.40 -11.21
CA TYR A 255 9.11 -2.03 -12.04
C TYR A 255 8.54 -3.10 -12.99
N TYR A 256 7.55 -3.88 -12.51
CA TYR A 256 6.93 -4.94 -13.29
C TYR A 256 5.62 -4.51 -13.97
N HIS A 257 5.24 -3.24 -13.95
CA HIS A 257 4.01 -2.74 -14.57
C HIS A 257 2.75 -3.45 -14.07
N VAL A 258 2.63 -3.60 -12.76
CA VAL A 258 1.45 -4.16 -12.08
C VAL A 258 0.80 -3.05 -11.23
N PRO A 259 -0.47 -2.70 -11.47
CA PRO A 259 -1.16 -1.72 -10.64
C PRO A 259 -1.31 -2.22 -9.20
N VAL A 260 -1.04 -1.34 -8.23
CA VAL A 260 -1.11 -1.66 -6.80
C VAL A 260 -2.17 -0.78 -6.13
N ILE A 261 -3.19 -1.41 -5.54
CA ILE A 261 -4.20 -0.72 -4.73
C ILE A 261 -3.65 -0.56 -3.32
N MET A 262 -3.59 0.68 -2.89
CA MET A 262 -3.13 1.09 -1.57
C MET A 262 -4.26 0.99 -0.55
N ASP A 263 -4.01 0.33 0.57
CA ASP A 263 -4.92 0.25 1.72
C ASP A 263 -4.85 1.52 2.59
N GLY A 264 -4.94 1.39 3.90
CA GLY A 264 -5.00 2.46 4.88
C GLY A 264 -3.63 3.05 5.27
N PHE A 265 -3.57 3.59 6.49
CA PHE A 265 -2.47 4.39 7.01
C PHE A 265 -1.07 3.76 6.85
N ILE A 266 -0.89 2.50 7.23
CA ILE A 266 0.40 1.80 7.15
C ILE A 266 0.85 1.66 5.70
N SER A 267 -0.07 1.24 4.82
CA SER A 267 0.18 1.14 3.39
C SER A 267 0.56 2.48 2.75
N VAL A 268 -0.08 3.58 3.18
CA VAL A 268 0.24 4.93 2.70
C VAL A 268 1.63 5.37 3.12
N VAL A 269 2.06 5.03 4.35
CA VAL A 269 3.43 5.30 4.80
C VAL A 269 4.45 4.51 3.97
N ALA A 270 4.19 3.24 3.69
CA ALA A 270 5.05 2.45 2.80
C ALA A 270 5.10 3.03 1.38
N ALA A 271 3.96 3.49 0.86
CA ALA A 271 3.90 4.17 -0.43
C ALA A 271 4.72 5.46 -0.45
N LEU A 272 4.67 6.26 0.63
CA LEU A 272 5.49 7.46 0.78
C LEU A 272 6.98 7.13 0.72
N VAL A 273 7.43 6.11 1.46
CA VAL A 273 8.83 5.63 1.42
C VAL A 273 9.22 5.26 -0.01
N ALA A 274 8.41 4.45 -0.70
CA ALA A 274 8.68 4.03 -2.08
C ALA A 274 8.74 5.21 -3.05
N VAL A 275 7.85 6.20 -2.89
CA VAL A 275 7.83 7.42 -3.72
C VAL A 275 9.04 8.31 -3.44
N GLN A 276 9.54 8.38 -2.21
CA GLN A 276 10.79 9.10 -1.90
C GLN A 276 12.01 8.39 -2.50
N MET A 277 12.02 7.06 -2.58
CA MET A 277 13.07 6.32 -3.28
C MET A 277 13.00 6.51 -4.80
N CYS A 278 11.80 6.56 -5.38
CA CYS A 278 11.56 6.78 -6.79
C CYS A 278 10.21 7.48 -7.03
N ASN A 279 10.24 8.74 -7.40
CA ASN A 279 9.03 9.56 -7.59
C ASN A 279 8.04 8.98 -8.62
N LYS A 280 8.52 8.22 -9.62
CA LYS A 280 7.68 7.60 -10.64
C LYS A 280 6.72 6.54 -10.06
N VAL A 281 7.05 5.93 -8.92
CA VAL A 281 6.20 4.93 -8.23
C VAL A 281 4.81 5.48 -7.94
N ARG A 282 4.70 6.78 -7.67
CA ARG A 282 3.42 7.48 -7.43
C ARG A 282 2.36 7.19 -8.50
N GLU A 283 2.78 7.06 -9.75
CA GLU A 283 1.86 6.86 -10.87
C GLU A 283 1.28 5.45 -10.92
N TYR A 284 1.94 4.48 -10.29
CA TYR A 284 1.52 3.07 -10.26
C TYR A 284 0.56 2.74 -9.11
N ILE A 285 0.35 3.71 -8.20
CA ILE A 285 -0.48 3.54 -7.00
C ILE A 285 -1.92 3.96 -7.27
N ILE A 286 -2.86 3.10 -6.89
CA ILE A 286 -4.30 3.37 -6.89
C ILE A 286 -4.77 3.51 -5.45
N VAL A 287 -5.25 4.68 -5.08
CA VAL A 287 -5.66 4.97 -3.70
C VAL A 287 -7.10 4.54 -3.48
N SER A 288 -7.32 3.61 -2.54
CA SER A 288 -8.64 3.08 -2.24
C SER A 288 -9.49 4.05 -1.39
N HIS A 289 -9.10 4.28 -0.14
CA HIS A 289 -9.91 5.00 0.83
C HIS A 289 -9.11 5.93 1.73
N VAL A 290 -9.81 6.86 2.36
CA VAL A 290 -9.27 7.65 3.47
C VAL A 290 -9.41 6.86 4.76
N SER A 291 -8.29 6.44 5.35
CA SER A 291 -8.30 5.85 6.69
C SER A 291 -8.61 6.89 7.75
N LYS A 292 -9.24 6.45 8.85
CA LYS A 292 -9.58 7.31 10.00
C LYS A 292 -8.39 7.73 10.86
N GLU A 293 -7.19 7.20 10.58
CA GLU A 293 -5.96 7.57 11.31
C GLU A 293 -5.59 9.05 11.07
N PRO A 294 -5.12 9.79 12.11
CA PRO A 294 -4.97 11.26 12.05
C PRO A 294 -4.06 11.76 10.92
N GLY A 295 -2.94 11.09 10.66
CA GLY A 295 -1.95 11.49 9.65
C GLY A 295 -2.38 11.26 8.19
N MET A 296 -3.52 10.61 7.94
CA MET A 296 -3.90 10.13 6.60
C MET A 296 -3.99 11.24 5.56
N HIS A 297 -4.62 12.37 5.88
CA HIS A 297 -4.77 13.50 4.93
C HIS A 297 -3.42 14.15 4.59
N ILE A 298 -2.51 14.24 5.57
CA ILE A 298 -1.16 14.80 5.37
C ILE A 298 -0.38 13.89 4.43
N LEU A 299 -0.45 12.58 4.64
CA LEU A 299 0.20 11.58 3.81
C LEU A 299 -0.32 11.59 2.36
N LEU A 300 -1.64 11.61 2.17
CA LEU A 300 -2.24 11.69 0.83
C LEU A 300 -1.84 12.97 0.10
N LYS A 301 -1.79 14.11 0.82
CA LYS A 301 -1.30 15.38 0.26
C LYS A 301 0.17 15.29 -0.14
N ALA A 302 1.02 14.69 0.69
CA ALA A 302 2.45 14.49 0.39
C ALA A 302 2.65 13.56 -0.83
N LEU A 303 1.82 12.53 -0.97
CA LEU A 303 1.79 11.68 -2.15
C LEU A 303 1.24 12.40 -3.40
N GLY A 304 0.55 13.55 -3.26
CA GLY A 304 -0.16 14.20 -4.36
C GLY A 304 -1.26 13.32 -4.93
N ARG A 305 -1.96 12.57 -4.07
CA ARG A 305 -3.03 11.63 -4.43
C ARG A 305 -4.27 11.86 -3.58
N GLU A 306 -5.40 11.49 -4.14
CA GLU A 306 -6.68 11.51 -3.45
C GLU A 306 -7.30 10.13 -3.43
N ALA A 307 -7.96 9.81 -2.33
CA ALA A 307 -8.71 8.57 -2.19
C ALA A 307 -10.05 8.63 -2.94
N SER A 308 -10.56 7.44 -3.30
CA SER A 308 -11.84 7.30 -4.00
C SER A 308 -13.01 7.05 -3.05
N MET A 309 -12.74 6.54 -1.84
CA MET A 309 -13.78 6.22 -0.86
C MET A 309 -13.48 6.88 0.50
N THR A 310 -14.55 7.20 1.22
CA THR A 310 -14.49 7.62 2.64
C THR A 310 -15.54 6.80 3.40
N CYS A 311 -15.08 5.81 4.17
CA CYS A 311 -15.93 4.88 4.91
C CYS A 311 -15.52 4.76 6.38
N ASP A 312 -14.74 5.69 6.90
CA ASP A 312 -14.23 5.72 8.28
C ASP A 312 -13.52 4.43 8.72
N MET A 313 -12.95 3.69 7.77
CA MET A 313 -12.24 2.43 8.02
C MET A 313 -10.90 2.68 8.73
N CYS A 314 -10.56 1.80 9.68
CA CYS A 314 -9.29 1.85 10.41
C CYS A 314 -8.83 0.45 10.89
N LEU A 315 -9.24 -0.62 10.19
CA LEU A 315 -8.88 -1.97 10.56
C LEU A 315 -7.46 -2.34 10.09
N GLY A 316 -7.09 -2.03 8.85
CA GLY A 316 -5.92 -2.58 8.16
C GLY A 316 -6.23 -3.88 7.44
N GLU A 317 -5.28 -4.81 7.43
CA GLU A 317 -5.36 -6.12 6.77
C GLU A 317 -5.56 -6.05 5.24
N GLY A 318 -5.58 -4.88 4.63
CA GLY A 318 -5.92 -4.68 3.21
C GLY A 318 -7.42 -4.53 2.95
N THR A 319 -8.24 -4.40 4.00
CA THR A 319 -9.71 -4.37 3.87
C THR A 319 -10.21 -3.22 3.01
N GLY A 320 -9.61 -2.04 3.09
CA GLY A 320 -10.01 -0.90 2.26
C GLY A 320 -9.63 -1.06 0.79
N ALA A 321 -8.46 -1.66 0.53
CA ALA A 321 -8.03 -1.97 -0.83
C ALA A 321 -8.97 -3.00 -1.49
N VAL A 322 -9.34 -4.05 -0.75
CA VAL A 322 -10.28 -5.07 -1.22
C VAL A 322 -11.68 -4.50 -1.43
N ALA A 323 -12.17 -3.65 -0.51
CA ALA A 323 -13.47 -2.99 -0.65
C ALA A 323 -13.59 -2.12 -1.90
N PHE A 324 -12.47 -1.60 -2.42
CA PHE A 324 -12.45 -0.77 -3.61
C PHE A 324 -12.53 -1.56 -4.92
N LEU A 325 -12.12 -2.83 -4.95
CA LEU A 325 -12.12 -3.65 -6.17
C LEU A 325 -13.49 -3.77 -6.85
N PRO A 326 -14.61 -4.04 -6.13
CA PRO A 326 -15.94 -4.03 -6.73
C PRO A 326 -16.34 -2.69 -7.35
N VAL A 327 -15.85 -1.58 -6.81
CA VAL A 327 -16.07 -0.24 -7.37
C VAL A 327 -15.33 -0.08 -8.71
N LEU A 328 -14.08 -0.57 -8.80
CA LEU A 328 -13.35 -0.63 -10.07
C LEU A 328 -14.01 -1.56 -11.09
N ASP A 329 -14.60 -2.68 -10.66
CA ASP A 329 -15.35 -3.58 -11.53
C ASP A 329 -16.56 -2.89 -12.18
N MET A 330 -17.27 -2.07 -11.43
CA MET A 330 -18.37 -1.26 -11.98
C MET A 330 -17.89 -0.26 -13.02
N ALA A 331 -16.76 0.41 -12.76
CA ALA A 331 -16.16 1.32 -13.74
C ALA A 331 -15.73 0.59 -15.00
N LEU A 332 -15.05 -0.53 -14.85
CA LEU A 332 -14.60 -1.36 -15.97
C LEU A 332 -15.79 -1.91 -16.78
N ALA A 333 -16.87 -2.31 -16.12
CA ALA A 333 -18.07 -2.79 -16.79
C ALA A 333 -18.73 -1.71 -17.68
N VAL A 334 -18.76 -0.46 -17.21
CA VAL A 334 -19.22 0.68 -18.02
C VAL A 334 -18.27 0.90 -19.19
N TYR A 335 -16.96 0.95 -18.94
CA TYR A 335 -15.91 1.11 -19.95
C TYR A 335 -15.97 0.06 -21.07
N GLU A 336 -16.32 -1.18 -20.73
CA GLU A 336 -16.34 -2.29 -21.70
C GLU A 336 -17.67 -2.44 -22.45
N LYS A 337 -18.81 -2.17 -21.79
CA LYS A 337 -20.13 -2.65 -22.25
C LYS A 337 -21.10 -1.56 -22.64
N MET A 338 -20.87 -0.33 -22.19
CA MET A 338 -21.82 0.75 -22.51
C MET A 338 -21.70 1.15 -23.98
N SER A 339 -22.84 1.43 -24.63
CA SER A 339 -22.91 1.90 -26.00
C SER A 339 -22.15 3.21 -26.21
N THR A 340 -21.55 3.36 -27.38
CA THR A 340 -20.93 4.62 -27.80
C THR A 340 -22.00 5.58 -28.36
N PHE A 341 -21.67 6.86 -28.52
CA PHE A 341 -22.51 7.82 -29.20
C PHE A 341 -22.85 7.36 -30.61
N SER A 342 -21.88 6.79 -31.35
CA SER A 342 -22.11 6.23 -32.68
C SER A 342 -23.12 5.07 -32.67
N ASP A 343 -23.12 4.19 -31.65
CA ASP A 343 -24.03 3.05 -31.56
C ASP A 343 -25.50 3.52 -31.39
N ILE A 344 -25.71 4.69 -30.80
CA ILE A 344 -27.05 5.26 -30.57
C ILE A 344 -27.40 6.42 -31.54
N HIS A 345 -26.54 6.64 -32.54
CA HIS A 345 -26.75 7.64 -33.61
C HIS A 345 -26.84 9.08 -33.07
N ILE A 346 -26.05 9.44 -32.08
CA ILE A 346 -25.93 10.81 -31.54
C ILE A 346 -24.48 11.27 -31.80
N ASP A 347 -24.31 12.57 -32.05
CA ASP A 347 -23.00 13.17 -32.20
C ASP A 347 -22.20 13.12 -30.90
N ASP A 348 -20.88 12.92 -31.00
CA ASP A 348 -19.96 12.91 -29.86
C ASP A 348 -20.01 14.24 -29.10
N TYR A 349 -19.91 14.19 -27.80
CA TYR A 349 -19.81 15.41 -27.00
C TYR A 349 -18.40 16.01 -27.15
N GLU A 350 -18.34 17.33 -27.28
CA GLU A 350 -17.11 18.10 -27.30
C GLU A 350 -16.82 18.72 -25.94
N GLU A 351 -15.54 18.83 -25.58
CA GLU A 351 -15.13 19.62 -24.42
C GLU A 351 -15.37 21.11 -24.72
N LEU A 352 -16.41 21.66 -24.10
CA LEU A 352 -16.68 23.09 -24.14
C LEU A 352 -15.75 23.76 -23.13
N GLY A 353 -14.66 24.38 -23.62
CA GLY A 353 -13.76 25.17 -22.76
C GLY A 353 -14.55 26.28 -22.03
N ASP A 354 -14.10 26.61 -20.81
CA ASP A 354 -14.60 27.76 -20.07
C ASP A 354 -14.46 29.02 -20.94
N LYS A 355 -15.63 29.66 -21.25
CA LYS A 355 -15.68 30.92 -21.96
C LYS A 355 -15.38 32.08 -21.02
#